data_e66f34bac2a93476e0dec28e662991f9
#
_entry.id   e66f34bac2a93476e0dec28e662991f9
#
_cell.length_a   1.000
_cell.length_b   1.000
_cell.length_c   1.000
_cell.angle_alpha   90.00
_cell.angle_beta   90.00
_cell.angle_gamma   90.00
#
_symmetry.space_group_name_H-M   'P 1'
#
loop_
_entity.id
_entity.type
_entity.pdbx_description
1 polymer ?
#
loop_
_entity_poly.entity_id
_entity_poly.type
_entity_poly.pdbx_seq_one_letter_code
_entity_poly.pdbx_strand_id
1 'polypeptide(L)'
;SPIGSYLFSGPTGVGKTEVAKQLAEALGVELLRFDMSEYMERHTVSRLIGAPPGYVGFDQGGLLTDGVDQHPHSVVLLDEIEKAHPDVYNVLLQIMDHGRLTDHHGKQVNFRNVILIMTTNAGASDMAKAAFGFTRNKREGDDREAINRQFSPEFRNRLDATVSFGHLSTEVIGMVVEKFVLQLEAQLADRFVTIELSDSAKAWLIEHGYDEQMGARPMARVIQEHIKKPLADEVLFGKLKGGGHVRVVVVKDEAVAGVDLEKIGFEFVEEPVTPRPENLPGGARKRKPKPGDGISKEP
;
A
#
# COMPACT_ATOMS: atom_id res chain seq x y z
N SER A 1 26.98 -3.83 -4.86
CA SER A 1 25.66 -4.01 -4.22
C SER A 1 24.77 -2.80 -4.47
N PRO A 2 23.44 -2.93 -4.37
CA PRO A 2 22.48 -1.83 -4.30
C PRO A 2 22.76 -0.88 -3.12
N ILE A 3 22.03 0.24 -3.05
CA ILE A 3 22.05 1.14 -1.88
C ILE A 3 21.67 0.37 -0.62
N GLY A 4 20.65 -0.48 -0.70
CA GLY A 4 20.21 -1.35 0.37
C GLY A 4 19.31 -2.46 -0.16
N SER A 5 19.35 -3.60 0.52
CA SER A 5 18.55 -4.80 0.22
C SER A 5 17.83 -5.24 1.49
N TYR A 6 16.50 -5.07 1.51
CA TYR A 6 15.67 -5.25 2.70
C TYR A 6 14.60 -6.31 2.49
N LEU A 7 14.40 -7.14 3.51
CA LEU A 7 13.29 -8.10 3.56
C LEU A 7 12.26 -7.63 4.59
N PHE A 8 11.04 -7.34 4.13
CA PHE A 8 9.91 -6.99 4.98
C PHE A 8 9.08 -8.24 5.25
N SER A 9 9.03 -8.69 6.49
CA SER A 9 8.29 -9.87 6.92
C SER A 9 7.08 -9.50 7.76
N GLY A 10 6.08 -10.34 7.76
CA GLY A 10 4.90 -10.19 8.60
C GLY A 10 3.58 -10.52 7.90
N PRO A 11 2.45 -10.45 8.61
CA PRO A 11 1.15 -10.79 8.08
C PRO A 11 0.76 -9.99 6.84
N THR A 12 -0.22 -10.48 6.11
CA THR A 12 -0.83 -9.74 5.00
C THR A 12 -1.56 -8.50 5.52
N GLY A 13 -1.50 -7.41 4.77
CA GLY A 13 -2.32 -6.21 5.05
C GLY A 13 -1.85 -5.35 6.23
N VAL A 14 -0.61 -5.50 6.69
CA VAL A 14 -0.03 -4.69 7.78
C VAL A 14 0.79 -3.48 7.28
N GLY A 15 0.88 -3.28 5.96
CA GLY A 15 1.48 -2.09 5.37
C GLY A 15 2.87 -2.25 4.76
N LYS A 16 3.38 -3.48 4.57
CA LYS A 16 4.70 -3.72 3.97
C LYS A 16 4.88 -3.02 2.61
N THR A 17 3.94 -3.23 1.71
CA THR A 17 3.92 -2.59 0.37
C THR A 17 3.75 -1.07 0.46
N GLU A 18 2.92 -0.60 1.41
CA GLU A 18 2.67 0.83 1.60
C GLU A 18 3.93 1.57 2.09
N VAL A 19 4.73 0.96 2.98
CA VAL A 19 6.00 1.55 3.42
C VAL A 19 6.96 1.72 2.25
N ALA A 20 7.08 0.73 1.36
CA ALA A 20 7.92 0.85 0.17
C ALA A 20 7.45 1.97 -0.77
N LYS A 21 6.14 2.12 -0.95
CA LYS A 21 5.54 3.19 -1.74
C LYS A 21 5.82 4.57 -1.14
N GLN A 22 5.60 4.73 0.17
CA GLN A 22 5.86 5.99 0.87
C GLN A 22 7.34 6.34 0.89
N LEU A 23 8.24 5.34 0.95
CA LEU A 23 9.68 5.57 0.85
C LEU A 23 10.05 6.15 -0.53
N ALA A 24 9.54 5.57 -1.62
CA ALA A 24 9.79 6.06 -2.97
C ALA A 24 9.26 7.50 -3.13
N GLU A 25 8.06 7.78 -2.64
CA GLU A 25 7.45 9.11 -2.66
C GLU A 25 8.27 10.13 -1.86
N ALA A 26 8.70 9.78 -0.64
CA ALA A 26 9.52 10.65 0.21
C ALA A 26 10.90 10.95 -0.39
N LEU A 27 11.49 9.98 -1.09
CA LEU A 27 12.77 10.17 -1.79
C LEU A 27 12.61 10.86 -3.15
N GLY A 28 11.39 11.00 -3.66
CA GLY A 28 11.13 11.56 -4.99
C GLY A 28 11.65 10.69 -6.14
N VAL A 29 11.64 9.38 -5.97
CA VAL A 29 12.08 8.39 -6.97
C VAL A 29 10.93 7.50 -7.41
N GLU A 30 11.12 6.81 -8.53
CA GLU A 30 10.12 5.87 -9.07
C GLU A 30 10.05 4.60 -8.22
N LEU A 31 8.82 4.06 -8.08
CA LEU A 31 8.56 2.74 -7.51
C LEU A 31 8.34 1.74 -8.64
N LEU A 32 9.25 0.78 -8.77
CA LEU A 32 9.12 -0.36 -9.69
C LEU A 32 8.62 -1.56 -8.89
N ARG A 33 7.36 -1.94 -9.08
CA ARG A 33 6.71 -3.00 -8.33
C ARG A 33 6.46 -4.24 -9.19
N PHE A 34 6.83 -5.39 -8.63
CA PHE A 34 6.63 -6.71 -9.24
C PHE A 34 6.00 -7.65 -8.22
N ASP A 35 4.87 -8.24 -8.57
CA ASP A 35 4.21 -9.28 -7.76
C ASP A 35 4.79 -10.65 -8.15
N MET A 36 5.44 -11.31 -7.21
CA MET A 36 6.13 -12.58 -7.48
C MET A 36 5.17 -13.75 -7.72
N SER A 37 3.88 -13.61 -7.43
CA SER A 37 2.88 -14.58 -7.84
C SER A 37 2.75 -14.72 -9.37
N GLU A 38 3.14 -13.69 -10.11
CA GLU A 38 3.19 -13.71 -11.58
C GLU A 38 4.46 -14.39 -12.14
N TYR A 39 5.44 -14.68 -11.28
CA TYR A 39 6.77 -15.23 -11.64
C TYR A 39 7.08 -16.55 -10.94
N MET A 40 6.04 -17.37 -10.74
CA MET A 40 6.15 -18.70 -10.13
C MET A 40 6.71 -19.74 -11.09
N GLU A 41 6.49 -19.56 -12.38
CA GLU A 41 6.90 -20.49 -13.41
C GLU A 41 8.18 -20.04 -14.11
N ARG A 42 9.04 -21.00 -14.48
CA ARG A 42 10.32 -20.69 -15.11
C ARG A 42 10.21 -19.81 -16.36
N HIS A 43 9.19 -20.06 -17.19
CA HIS A 43 9.00 -19.27 -18.41
C HIS A 43 8.59 -17.82 -18.14
N THR A 44 8.00 -17.52 -16.97
CA THR A 44 7.59 -16.16 -16.60
C THR A 44 8.79 -15.32 -16.11
N VAL A 45 9.88 -15.97 -15.62
CA VAL A 45 11.09 -15.27 -15.19
C VAL A 45 11.73 -14.51 -16.34
N SER A 46 11.63 -15.01 -17.57
CA SER A 46 12.12 -14.31 -18.76
C SER A 46 11.45 -12.97 -19.02
N ARG A 47 10.25 -12.74 -18.49
CA ARG A 47 9.60 -11.43 -18.54
C ARG A 47 10.27 -10.38 -17.64
N LEU A 48 11.01 -10.80 -16.60
CA LEU A 48 11.78 -9.89 -15.75
C LEU A 48 13.11 -9.47 -16.38
N ILE A 49 13.82 -10.40 -16.99
CA ILE A 49 15.22 -10.22 -17.45
C ILE A 49 15.39 -10.36 -18.95
N GLY A 50 14.30 -10.51 -19.70
CA GLY A 50 14.32 -10.81 -21.14
C GLY A 50 14.37 -12.31 -21.43
N ALA A 51 13.93 -12.70 -22.65
CA ALA A 51 14.00 -14.09 -23.10
C ALA A 51 15.35 -14.41 -23.72
N PRO A 52 15.89 -15.63 -23.52
CA PRO A 52 17.12 -16.08 -24.21
C PRO A 52 16.94 -16.10 -25.74
N PRO A 53 18.04 -16.00 -26.50
CA PRO A 53 18.00 -16.15 -27.95
C PRO A 53 17.32 -17.45 -28.40
N GLY A 54 16.39 -17.34 -29.35
CA GLY A 54 15.65 -18.49 -29.89
C GLY A 54 14.32 -18.80 -29.16
N TYR A 55 13.97 -18.07 -28.12
CA TYR A 55 12.68 -18.18 -27.46
C TYR A 55 11.70 -17.09 -27.93
N VAL A 56 10.40 -17.38 -27.83
CA VAL A 56 9.35 -16.40 -28.14
C VAL A 56 9.49 -15.21 -27.17
N GLY A 57 9.48 -13.99 -27.74
CA GLY A 57 9.66 -12.76 -26.95
C GLY A 57 11.10 -12.31 -26.77
N PHE A 58 12.07 -12.92 -27.47
CA PHE A 58 13.47 -12.49 -27.44
C PHE A 58 13.68 -11.01 -27.79
N ASP A 59 12.87 -10.44 -28.68
CA ASP A 59 12.94 -9.02 -29.05
C ASP A 59 12.40 -8.07 -27.97
N GLN A 60 11.78 -8.62 -26.91
CA GLN A 60 11.26 -7.84 -25.79
C GLN A 60 12.27 -7.85 -24.66
N GLY A 61 12.63 -6.66 -24.16
CA GLY A 61 13.44 -6.49 -22.96
C GLY A 61 12.77 -7.05 -21.71
N GLY A 62 13.52 -7.20 -20.63
CA GLY A 62 12.99 -7.61 -19.34
C GLY A 62 12.34 -6.44 -18.60
N LEU A 63 11.20 -6.65 -18.00
CA LEU A 63 10.47 -5.61 -17.27
C LEU A 63 11.28 -5.00 -16.12
N LEU A 64 12.04 -5.82 -15.39
CA LEU A 64 12.90 -5.37 -14.31
C LEU A 64 14.12 -4.62 -14.86
N THR A 65 14.81 -5.19 -15.82
CA THR A 65 16.02 -4.62 -16.39
C THR A 65 15.74 -3.32 -17.12
N ASP A 66 14.69 -3.26 -17.93
CA ASP A 66 14.29 -2.04 -18.64
C ASP A 66 13.78 -0.96 -17.67
N GLY A 67 13.02 -1.36 -16.65
CA GLY A 67 12.53 -0.44 -15.63
C GLY A 67 13.67 0.26 -14.88
N VAL A 68 14.68 -0.49 -14.45
CA VAL A 68 15.85 0.07 -13.76
C VAL A 68 16.76 0.86 -14.70
N ASP A 69 16.89 0.45 -15.95
CA ASP A 69 17.63 1.21 -16.94
C ASP A 69 17.03 2.58 -17.22
N GLN A 70 15.69 2.65 -17.28
CA GLN A 70 14.95 3.91 -17.44
C GLN A 70 14.94 4.76 -16.16
N HIS A 71 14.91 4.11 -14.99
CA HIS A 71 14.86 4.74 -13.67
C HIS A 71 16.00 4.23 -12.78
N PRO A 72 17.26 4.67 -13.03
CA PRO A 72 18.43 4.18 -12.30
C PRO A 72 18.39 4.44 -10.79
N HIS A 73 17.69 5.51 -10.38
CA HIS A 73 17.40 5.83 -8.98
C HIS A 73 15.94 5.48 -8.70
N SER A 74 15.71 4.29 -8.19
CA SER A 74 14.36 3.78 -7.93
C SER A 74 14.30 2.91 -6.68
N VAL A 75 13.11 2.73 -6.17
CA VAL A 75 12.79 1.65 -5.23
C VAL A 75 12.23 0.50 -6.03
N VAL A 76 12.88 -0.65 -5.99
CA VAL A 76 12.39 -1.90 -6.59
C VAL A 76 11.74 -2.72 -5.49
N LEU A 77 10.45 -2.99 -5.65
CA LEU A 77 9.65 -3.77 -4.72
C LEU A 77 9.26 -5.10 -5.36
N LEU A 78 9.68 -6.20 -4.74
CA LEU A 78 9.29 -7.56 -5.10
C LEU A 78 8.33 -8.08 -4.03
N ASP A 79 7.03 -8.04 -4.31
CA ASP A 79 6.00 -8.50 -3.38
C ASP A 79 5.90 -10.03 -3.38
N GLU A 80 5.74 -10.61 -2.18
CA GLU A 80 5.55 -12.05 -1.95
C GLU A 80 6.69 -12.90 -2.53
N ILE A 81 7.93 -12.56 -2.15
CA ILE A 81 9.14 -13.19 -2.71
C ILE A 81 9.16 -14.72 -2.53
N GLU A 82 8.50 -15.27 -1.51
CA GLU A 82 8.38 -16.71 -1.28
C GLU A 82 7.68 -17.46 -2.41
N LYS A 83 6.90 -16.76 -3.24
CA LYS A 83 6.21 -17.35 -4.40
C LYS A 83 7.05 -17.40 -5.65
N ALA A 84 8.17 -16.67 -5.68
CA ALA A 84 9.02 -16.59 -6.85
C ALA A 84 9.65 -17.93 -7.22
N HIS A 85 9.80 -18.19 -8.53
CA HIS A 85 10.58 -19.30 -9.01
C HIS A 85 12.03 -19.20 -8.51
N PRO A 86 12.74 -20.32 -8.24
CA PRO A 86 14.14 -20.32 -7.79
C PRO A 86 15.11 -19.51 -8.66
N ASP A 87 14.86 -19.41 -9.96
CA ASP A 87 15.70 -18.62 -10.88
C ASP A 87 15.64 -17.11 -10.56
N VAL A 88 14.55 -16.61 -9.95
CA VAL A 88 14.47 -15.22 -9.49
C VAL A 88 15.46 -14.98 -8.36
N TYR A 89 15.64 -15.92 -7.44
CA TYR A 89 16.63 -15.80 -6.37
C TYR A 89 18.06 -15.73 -6.92
N ASN A 90 18.37 -16.47 -7.98
CA ASN A 90 19.67 -16.40 -8.62
C ASN A 90 19.94 -15.00 -9.22
N VAL A 91 18.92 -14.40 -9.81
CA VAL A 91 18.96 -13.01 -10.32
C VAL A 91 19.20 -12.03 -9.17
N LEU A 92 18.49 -12.18 -8.07
CA LEU A 92 18.62 -11.32 -6.88
C LEU A 92 20.01 -11.43 -6.24
N LEU A 93 20.56 -12.63 -6.14
CA LEU A 93 21.92 -12.85 -5.65
C LEU A 93 22.96 -12.09 -6.48
N GLN A 94 22.85 -12.12 -7.82
CA GLN A 94 23.73 -11.35 -8.71
C GLN A 94 23.59 -9.84 -8.47
N ILE A 95 22.36 -9.35 -8.34
CA ILE A 95 22.10 -7.93 -8.08
C ILE A 95 22.71 -7.51 -6.74
N MET A 96 22.48 -8.27 -5.67
CA MET A 96 22.96 -7.97 -4.33
C MET A 96 24.49 -8.03 -4.22
N ASP A 97 25.13 -8.98 -4.92
CA ASP A 97 26.60 -9.13 -4.90
C ASP A 97 27.30 -8.09 -5.74
N HIS A 98 26.87 -7.92 -6.97
CA HIS A 98 27.61 -7.14 -7.96
C HIS A 98 27.02 -5.76 -8.24
N GLY A 99 25.76 -5.50 -7.80
CA GLY A 99 25.07 -4.25 -8.11
C GLY A 99 24.79 -4.06 -9.59
N ARG A 100 24.79 -5.15 -10.37
CA ARG A 100 24.50 -5.17 -11.80
C ARG A 100 23.94 -6.51 -12.20
N LEU A 101 23.17 -6.49 -13.26
CA LEU A 101 22.60 -7.66 -13.90
C LEU A 101 22.83 -7.55 -15.39
N THR A 102 23.29 -8.64 -16.00
CA THR A 102 23.37 -8.74 -17.45
C THR A 102 22.11 -9.42 -17.96
N ASP A 103 21.37 -8.76 -18.82
CA ASP A 103 20.21 -9.33 -19.48
C ASP A 103 20.60 -10.38 -20.53
N HIS A 104 19.61 -11.05 -21.09
CA HIS A 104 19.86 -12.06 -22.11
C HIS A 104 20.33 -11.50 -23.46
N HIS A 105 20.30 -10.18 -23.66
CA HIS A 105 20.87 -9.48 -24.82
C HIS A 105 22.32 -9.06 -24.60
N GLY A 106 22.89 -9.35 -23.42
CA GLY A 106 24.24 -8.96 -23.06
C GLY A 106 24.37 -7.53 -22.54
N LYS A 107 23.24 -6.82 -22.37
CA LYS A 107 23.21 -5.48 -21.79
C LYS A 107 23.39 -5.56 -20.28
N GLN A 108 24.34 -4.79 -19.74
CA GLN A 108 24.51 -4.64 -18.30
C GLN A 108 23.65 -3.50 -17.77
N VAL A 109 22.79 -3.82 -16.81
CA VAL A 109 21.94 -2.87 -16.10
C VAL A 109 22.51 -2.64 -14.70
N ASN A 110 22.62 -1.38 -14.31
CA ASN A 110 23.21 -0.95 -13.05
C ASN A 110 22.15 -0.79 -11.95
N PHE A 111 22.28 -1.55 -10.88
CA PHE A 111 21.39 -1.53 -9.70
C PHE A 111 21.99 -0.82 -8.48
N ARG A 112 23.17 -0.18 -8.60
CA ARG A 112 23.88 0.39 -7.46
C ARG A 112 23.15 1.56 -6.78
N ASN A 113 22.29 2.24 -7.52
CA ASN A 113 21.48 3.35 -7.02
C ASN A 113 20.03 2.96 -6.72
N VAL A 114 19.76 1.66 -6.65
CA VAL A 114 18.45 1.08 -6.36
C VAL A 114 18.36 0.72 -4.88
N ILE A 115 17.19 0.96 -4.29
CA ILE A 115 16.80 0.37 -3.00
C ILE A 115 15.94 -0.85 -3.32
N LEU A 116 16.43 -2.03 -2.96
CA LEU A 116 15.73 -3.30 -3.18
C LEU A 116 14.94 -3.68 -1.94
N ILE A 117 13.63 -3.79 -2.08
CA ILE A 117 12.72 -4.22 -1.02
C ILE A 117 11.99 -5.47 -1.47
N MET A 118 12.01 -6.49 -0.66
CA MET A 118 11.29 -7.74 -0.86
C MET A 118 10.30 -7.92 0.29
N THR A 119 9.08 -8.35 0.01
CA THR A 119 8.10 -8.66 1.07
C THR A 119 7.86 -10.16 1.16
N THR A 120 7.56 -10.63 2.35
CA THR A 120 7.18 -12.02 2.60
C THR A 120 6.13 -12.11 3.68
N ASN A 121 5.27 -13.12 3.56
CA ASN A 121 4.33 -13.52 4.60
C ASN A 121 4.88 -14.66 5.47
N ALA A 122 6.15 -15.03 5.32
CA ALA A 122 6.79 -16.02 6.17
C ALA A 122 6.69 -15.61 7.65
N GLY A 123 6.33 -16.53 8.51
CA GLY A 123 6.10 -16.30 9.94
C GLY A 123 4.67 -15.90 10.32
N ALA A 124 3.83 -15.49 9.36
CA ALA A 124 2.45 -15.07 9.65
C ALA A 124 1.59 -16.20 10.25
N SER A 125 1.77 -17.43 9.78
CA SER A 125 1.04 -18.61 10.30
C SER A 125 1.47 -19.01 11.71
N ASP A 126 2.72 -18.79 12.06
CA ASP A 126 3.25 -19.10 13.40
C ASP A 126 2.84 -18.01 14.40
N MET A 127 2.69 -16.77 13.95
CA MET A 127 2.11 -15.68 14.75
C MET A 127 0.62 -15.93 15.06
N ALA A 128 -0.15 -16.46 14.11
CA ALA A 128 -1.56 -16.79 14.33
C ALA A 128 -1.73 -17.96 15.32
N LYS A 129 -0.86 -18.96 15.28
CA LYS A 129 -0.88 -20.10 16.23
C LYS A 129 -0.51 -19.66 17.65
N ALA A 130 0.39 -18.69 17.81
CA ALA A 130 0.77 -18.14 19.12
C ALA A 130 -0.36 -17.34 19.79
N ALA A 131 -1.29 -16.79 19.02
CA ALA A 131 -2.46 -16.09 19.55
C ALA A 131 -3.51 -17.04 20.18
N PHE A 132 -3.54 -18.30 19.78
CA PHE A 132 -4.43 -19.34 20.34
C PHE A 132 -3.84 -20.10 21.54
N GLY A 133 -2.56 -19.93 21.86
CA GLY A 133 -1.89 -20.59 22.98
C GLY A 133 -1.66 -19.68 24.16
N PHE A 134 -1.91 -20.17 25.38
CA PHE A 134 -1.86 -19.52 26.68
C PHE A 134 -0.49 -18.89 27.11
N THR A 135 0.41 -18.57 26.19
CA THR A 135 1.70 -17.97 26.51
C THR A 135 1.84 -16.58 25.92
N ARG A 136 1.66 -15.59 26.78
CA ARG A 136 1.79 -14.14 26.56
C ARG A 136 3.22 -13.65 26.27
N ASN A 137 4.17 -14.49 25.94
CA ASN A 137 5.53 -14.08 25.57
C ASN A 137 5.69 -14.23 24.05
N LYS A 138 5.41 -13.14 23.33
CA LYS A 138 5.96 -12.92 21.97
C LYS A 138 7.48 -13.10 22.08
N ARG A 139 7.99 -14.20 21.58
CA ARG A 139 9.43 -14.32 21.34
C ARG A 139 9.71 -13.66 20.00
N GLU A 140 10.54 -12.61 20.02
CA GLU A 140 11.13 -11.97 18.83
C GLU A 140 11.88 -12.99 17.91
N GLY A 141 11.87 -14.28 18.27
CA GLY A 141 12.52 -15.36 17.55
C GLY A 141 11.66 -16.10 16.53
N ASP A 142 10.32 -16.03 16.64
CA ASP A 142 9.44 -16.88 15.82
C ASP A 142 9.47 -16.47 14.33
N ASP A 143 9.54 -15.18 14.06
CA ASP A 143 9.68 -14.65 12.69
C ASP A 143 11.01 -15.04 12.06
N ARG A 144 12.09 -15.06 12.85
CA ARG A 144 13.42 -15.45 12.39
C ARG A 144 13.50 -16.92 12.03
N GLU A 145 12.84 -17.79 12.79
CA GLU A 145 12.80 -19.21 12.45
C GLU A 145 12.07 -19.47 11.13
N ALA A 146 10.94 -18.83 10.92
CA ALA A 146 10.18 -18.94 9.67
C ALA A 146 10.99 -18.46 8.46
N ILE A 147 11.67 -17.31 8.60
CA ILE A 147 12.57 -16.77 7.56
C ILE A 147 13.74 -17.73 7.34
N ASN A 148 14.31 -18.32 8.40
CA ASN A 148 15.41 -19.26 8.29
C ASN A 148 15.03 -20.57 7.59
N ARG A 149 13.77 -21.01 7.71
CA ARG A 149 13.24 -22.18 7.00
C ARG A 149 12.93 -21.87 5.53
N GLN A 150 12.44 -20.67 5.26
CA GLN A 150 11.95 -20.28 3.93
C GLN A 150 13.09 -19.86 2.98
N PHE A 151 14.10 -19.19 3.50
CA PHE A 151 15.16 -18.61 2.69
C PHE A 151 16.52 -19.23 3.00
N SER A 152 17.31 -19.46 1.95
CA SER A 152 18.66 -20.02 2.11
C SER A 152 19.58 -19.08 2.90
N PRO A 153 20.58 -19.63 3.64
CA PRO A 153 21.56 -18.79 4.31
C PRO A 153 22.28 -17.83 3.37
N GLU A 154 22.54 -18.28 2.15
CA GLU A 154 23.20 -17.48 1.13
C GLU A 154 22.40 -16.22 0.79
N PHE A 155 21.09 -16.35 0.59
CA PHE A 155 20.19 -15.21 0.34
C PHE A 155 20.12 -14.28 1.55
N ARG A 156 19.91 -14.83 2.74
CA ARG A 156 19.77 -14.04 3.97
C ARG A 156 21.02 -13.21 4.32
N ASN A 157 22.21 -13.77 4.08
CA ASN A 157 23.48 -13.10 4.38
C ASN A 157 23.75 -11.89 3.47
N ARG A 158 23.01 -11.73 2.37
CA ARG A 158 23.13 -10.60 1.46
C ARG A 158 22.13 -9.49 1.72
N LEU A 159 21.21 -9.70 2.66
CA LEU A 159 20.28 -8.68 3.11
C LEU A 159 20.98 -7.72 4.07
N ASP A 160 20.78 -6.43 3.89
CA ASP A 160 21.23 -5.40 4.83
C ASP A 160 20.42 -5.43 6.12
N ALA A 161 19.10 -5.67 6.00
CA ALA A 161 18.24 -5.88 7.15
C ALA A 161 16.97 -6.66 6.81
N THR A 162 16.43 -7.32 7.84
CA THR A 162 15.07 -7.84 7.86
C THR A 162 14.24 -7.00 8.81
N VAL A 163 13.11 -6.48 8.32
CA VAL A 163 12.18 -5.64 9.07
C VAL A 163 10.90 -6.41 9.31
N SER A 164 10.59 -6.66 10.58
CA SER A 164 9.36 -7.37 10.98
C SER A 164 8.21 -6.40 11.16
N PHE A 165 7.08 -6.72 10.52
CA PHE A 165 5.81 -5.99 10.64
C PHE A 165 4.86 -6.80 11.52
N GLY A 166 4.39 -6.22 12.60
CA GLY A 166 3.40 -6.82 13.50
C GLY A 166 1.96 -6.57 13.07
N HIS A 167 1.02 -7.15 13.80
CA HIS A 167 -0.39 -6.80 13.66
C HIS A 167 -0.62 -5.32 13.97
N LEU A 168 -1.56 -4.71 13.24
CA LEU A 168 -1.91 -3.31 13.44
C LEU A 168 -2.67 -3.12 14.75
N SER A 169 -2.33 -2.09 15.52
CA SER A 169 -3.14 -1.67 16.65
C SER A 169 -4.44 -1.01 16.19
N THR A 170 -5.46 -1.01 17.05
CA THR A 170 -6.75 -0.34 16.76
C THR A 170 -6.56 1.14 16.38
N GLU A 171 -5.61 1.82 17.02
CA GLU A 171 -5.27 3.22 16.71
C GLU A 171 -4.74 3.37 15.29
N VAL A 172 -3.81 2.50 14.87
CA VAL A 172 -3.26 2.51 13.52
C VAL A 172 -4.33 2.15 12.48
N ILE A 173 -5.18 1.17 12.78
CA ILE A 173 -6.32 0.83 11.90
C ILE A 173 -7.25 2.04 11.76
N GLY A 174 -7.51 2.77 12.84
CA GLY A 174 -8.27 4.02 12.81
C GLY A 174 -7.66 5.08 11.90
N MET A 175 -6.33 5.24 11.89
CA MET A 175 -5.62 6.13 10.97
C MET A 175 -5.75 5.67 9.51
N VAL A 176 -5.76 4.36 9.27
CA VAL A 176 -5.99 3.80 7.93
C VAL A 176 -7.40 4.14 7.44
N VAL A 177 -8.41 4.02 8.29
CA VAL A 177 -9.79 4.42 7.97
C VAL A 177 -9.84 5.90 7.60
N GLU A 178 -9.28 6.77 8.41
CA GLU A 178 -9.23 8.21 8.15
C GLU A 178 -8.52 8.54 6.83
N LYS A 179 -7.40 7.88 6.54
CA LYS A 179 -6.69 8.03 5.27
C LYS A 179 -7.57 7.71 4.07
N PHE A 180 -8.31 6.59 4.09
CA PHE A 180 -9.21 6.23 3.00
C PHE A 180 -10.39 7.20 2.85
N VAL A 181 -10.95 7.68 3.96
CA VAL A 181 -12.02 8.69 3.92
C VAL A 181 -11.49 10.01 3.35
N LEU A 182 -10.28 10.43 3.72
CA LEU A 182 -9.63 11.61 3.16
C LEU A 182 -9.36 11.48 1.65
N GLN A 183 -8.93 10.30 1.21
CA GLN A 183 -8.73 10.03 -0.22
C GLN A 183 -10.05 10.08 -0.99
N LEU A 184 -11.12 9.55 -0.40
CA LEU A 184 -12.45 9.64 -0.99
C LEU A 184 -12.94 11.10 -1.08
N GLU A 185 -12.75 11.88 -0.03
CA GLU A 185 -13.11 13.31 -0.04
C GLU A 185 -12.30 14.07 -1.09
N ALA A 186 -11.01 13.78 -1.25
CA ALA A 186 -10.19 14.38 -2.29
C ALA A 186 -10.72 14.08 -3.71
N GLN A 187 -11.27 12.87 -3.95
CA GLN A 187 -11.93 12.52 -5.21
C GLN A 187 -13.23 13.29 -5.45
N LEU A 188 -13.89 13.75 -4.39
CA LEU A 188 -15.13 14.52 -4.44
C LEU A 188 -14.92 16.04 -4.32
N ALA A 189 -13.67 16.51 -4.25
CA ALA A 189 -13.34 17.92 -4.06
C ALA A 189 -13.93 18.83 -5.14
N ASP A 190 -13.92 18.38 -6.41
CA ASP A 190 -14.51 19.12 -7.54
C ASP A 190 -16.05 19.22 -7.46
N ARG A 191 -16.67 18.40 -6.63
CA ARG A 191 -18.11 18.41 -6.34
C ARG A 191 -18.46 19.19 -5.08
N PHE A 192 -17.46 19.81 -4.42
CA PHE A 192 -17.63 20.59 -3.18
C PHE A 192 -18.25 19.77 -2.03
N VAL A 193 -17.91 18.49 -1.95
CA VAL A 193 -18.38 17.57 -0.90
C VAL A 193 -17.29 17.39 0.14
N THR A 194 -17.63 17.57 1.41
CA THR A 194 -16.78 17.23 2.56
C THR A 194 -17.39 16.11 3.36
N ILE A 195 -16.54 15.24 3.92
CA ILE A 195 -16.94 14.05 4.66
C ILE A 195 -16.40 14.13 6.07
N GLU A 196 -17.27 13.98 7.05
CA GLU A 196 -16.93 13.80 8.45
C GLU A 196 -17.30 12.38 8.88
N LEU A 197 -16.42 11.75 9.66
CA LEU A 197 -16.63 10.41 10.18
C LEU A 197 -16.95 10.49 11.68
N SER A 198 -18.12 9.99 12.10
CA SER A 198 -18.43 9.86 13.52
C SER A 198 -17.59 8.77 14.17
N ASP A 199 -17.39 8.84 15.49
CA ASP A 199 -16.67 7.82 16.24
C ASP A 199 -17.31 6.43 16.12
N SER A 200 -18.64 6.37 16.10
CA SER A 200 -19.38 5.12 15.92
C SER A 200 -19.18 4.54 14.52
N ALA A 201 -19.19 5.36 13.48
CA ALA A 201 -18.92 4.91 12.11
C ALA A 201 -17.46 4.45 11.94
N LYS A 202 -16.52 5.15 12.56
CA LYS A 202 -15.12 4.73 12.60
C LYS A 202 -14.95 3.36 13.25
N ALA A 203 -15.57 3.14 14.42
CA ALA A 203 -15.55 1.86 15.11
C ALA A 203 -16.18 0.74 14.26
N TRP A 204 -17.31 1.01 13.62
CA TRP A 204 -17.97 0.06 12.71
C TRP A 204 -17.08 -0.31 11.52
N LEU A 205 -16.42 0.67 10.91
CA LEU A 205 -15.49 0.43 9.78
C LEU A 205 -14.26 -0.37 10.21
N ILE A 206 -13.74 -0.14 11.41
CA ILE A 206 -12.62 -0.91 11.96
C ILE A 206 -13.04 -2.37 12.14
N GLU A 207 -14.22 -2.62 12.71
CA GLU A 207 -14.74 -3.97 12.94
C GLU A 207 -14.96 -4.75 11.63
N HIS A 208 -15.51 -4.09 10.60
CA HIS A 208 -15.87 -4.73 9.33
C HIS A 208 -14.77 -4.70 8.27
N GLY A 209 -13.81 -3.79 8.40
CA GLY A 209 -12.74 -3.58 7.43
C GLY A 209 -11.38 -4.17 7.84
N TYR A 210 -11.26 -4.70 9.04
CA TYR A 210 -10.05 -5.37 9.52
C TYR A 210 -10.31 -6.84 9.79
N ASP A 211 -9.38 -7.69 9.39
CA ASP A 211 -9.38 -9.14 9.60
C ASP A 211 -8.00 -9.57 10.09
N GLU A 212 -7.93 -10.50 11.05
CA GLU A 212 -6.64 -10.94 11.61
C GLU A 212 -5.72 -11.61 10.59
N GLN A 213 -6.29 -12.25 9.56
CA GLN A 213 -5.51 -12.93 8.52
C GLN A 213 -5.16 -12.01 7.36
N MET A 214 -6.06 -11.08 7.02
CA MET A 214 -5.92 -10.18 5.88
C MET A 214 -5.50 -8.76 6.26
N GLY A 215 -5.44 -8.45 7.56
CA GLY A 215 -5.11 -7.12 8.08
C GLY A 215 -6.13 -6.07 7.64
N ALA A 216 -5.66 -4.89 7.26
CA ALA A 216 -6.50 -3.79 6.76
C ALA A 216 -6.80 -3.89 5.25
N ARG A 217 -6.44 -4.99 4.58
CA ARG A 217 -6.69 -5.16 3.13
C ARG A 217 -8.18 -5.03 2.75
N PRO A 218 -9.15 -5.57 3.54
CA PRO A 218 -10.57 -5.41 3.22
C PRO A 218 -11.10 -3.98 3.37
N MET A 219 -10.41 -3.10 4.11
CA MET A 219 -10.87 -1.75 4.45
C MET A 219 -11.27 -0.91 3.24
N ALA A 220 -10.45 -0.92 2.20
CA ALA A 220 -10.73 -0.16 0.97
C ALA A 220 -12.06 -0.59 0.33
N ARG A 221 -12.34 -1.90 0.33
CA ARG A 221 -13.59 -2.46 -0.21
C ARG A 221 -14.79 -2.10 0.65
N VAL A 222 -14.65 -2.20 1.96
CA VAL A 222 -15.73 -1.83 2.91
C VAL A 222 -16.10 -0.35 2.76
N ILE A 223 -15.12 0.53 2.68
CA ILE A 223 -15.36 1.97 2.46
C ILE A 223 -15.97 2.21 1.08
N GLN A 224 -15.53 1.50 0.05
CA GLN A 224 -16.11 1.61 -1.28
C GLN A 224 -17.59 1.20 -1.30
N GLU A 225 -17.93 0.10 -0.67
CA GLU A 225 -19.30 -0.45 -0.68
C GLU A 225 -20.26 0.35 0.21
N HIS A 226 -19.81 0.74 1.40
CA HIS A 226 -20.68 1.34 2.41
C HIS A 226 -20.66 2.87 2.44
N ILE A 227 -19.67 3.52 1.86
CA ILE A 227 -19.57 4.98 1.81
C ILE A 227 -19.55 5.49 0.37
N LYS A 228 -18.57 5.06 -0.45
CA LYS A 228 -18.37 5.64 -1.79
C LYS A 228 -19.57 5.43 -2.72
N LYS A 229 -20.09 4.23 -2.82
CA LYS A 229 -21.24 3.94 -3.69
C LYS A 229 -22.51 4.71 -3.27
N PRO A 230 -22.95 4.67 -2.00
CA PRO A 230 -24.11 5.44 -1.58
C PRO A 230 -23.93 6.96 -1.74
N LEU A 231 -22.73 7.49 -1.47
CA LEU A 231 -22.47 8.92 -1.66
C LEU A 231 -22.45 9.31 -3.14
N ALA A 232 -22.03 8.42 -4.04
CA ALA A 232 -22.08 8.70 -5.48
C ALA A 232 -23.53 8.95 -5.96
N ASP A 233 -24.48 8.19 -5.46
CA ASP A 233 -25.89 8.38 -5.77
C ASP A 233 -26.41 9.73 -5.24
N GLU A 234 -26.02 10.10 -4.03
CA GLU A 234 -26.38 11.40 -3.44
C GLU A 234 -25.73 12.60 -4.17
N VAL A 235 -24.52 12.44 -4.67
CA VAL A 235 -23.81 13.47 -5.45
C VAL A 235 -24.43 13.63 -6.86
N LEU A 236 -24.87 12.55 -7.46
CA LEU A 236 -25.42 12.57 -8.81
C LEU A 236 -26.89 12.97 -8.83
N PHE A 237 -27.69 12.46 -7.91
CA PHE A 237 -29.15 12.51 -7.98
C PHE A 237 -29.81 13.00 -6.68
N GLY A 238 -29.07 13.06 -5.59
CA GLY A 238 -29.61 13.32 -4.26
C GLY A 238 -29.23 14.67 -3.66
N LYS A 239 -29.05 14.67 -2.35
CA LYS A 239 -28.87 15.87 -1.51
C LYS A 239 -27.52 16.56 -1.72
N LEU A 240 -26.52 15.89 -2.28
CA LEU A 240 -25.17 16.44 -2.53
C LEU A 240 -24.97 16.89 -3.98
N LYS A 241 -26.01 16.99 -4.79
CA LYS A 241 -25.91 17.39 -6.20
C LYS A 241 -25.26 18.79 -6.40
N GLY A 242 -25.45 19.68 -5.47
CA GLY A 242 -24.82 21.01 -5.45
C GLY A 242 -23.62 21.14 -4.52
N GLY A 243 -23.09 20.02 -4.02
CA GLY A 243 -22.11 20.00 -2.95
C GLY A 243 -22.76 19.95 -1.57
N GLY A 244 -21.94 19.95 -0.53
CA GLY A 244 -22.40 19.95 0.86
C GLY A 244 -21.51 19.18 1.80
N HIS A 245 -21.94 19.08 3.04
CA HIS A 245 -21.24 18.39 4.11
C HIS A 245 -22.03 17.16 4.55
N VAL A 246 -21.36 16.02 4.63
CA VAL A 246 -21.95 14.78 5.06
C VAL A 246 -21.20 14.21 6.27
N ARG A 247 -21.95 13.83 7.29
CA ARG A 247 -21.46 13.06 8.42
C ARG A 247 -21.84 11.60 8.22
N VAL A 248 -20.84 10.72 8.25
CA VAL A 248 -21.03 9.27 8.22
C VAL A 248 -21.29 8.79 9.63
N VAL A 249 -22.42 8.11 9.84
CA VAL A 249 -22.90 7.64 11.13
C VAL A 249 -23.28 6.16 11.08
N VAL A 250 -23.56 5.57 12.22
CA VAL A 250 -24.17 4.24 12.30
C VAL A 250 -25.65 4.38 12.56
N VAL A 251 -26.48 3.70 11.78
CA VAL A 251 -27.93 3.65 11.94
C VAL A 251 -28.37 2.21 12.16
N LYS A 252 -29.47 2.04 12.90
CA LYS A 252 -30.07 0.72 13.09
C LYS A 252 -30.93 0.37 11.88
N ASP A 253 -30.81 -0.84 11.39
CA ASP A 253 -31.67 -1.38 10.33
C ASP A 253 -32.83 -2.17 10.95
N GLU A 254 -34.01 -1.60 10.91
CA GLU A 254 -35.24 -2.22 11.44
C GLU A 254 -35.81 -3.31 10.49
N ALA A 255 -35.18 -3.51 9.33
CA ALA A 255 -35.77 -4.31 8.25
C ALA A 255 -35.69 -5.84 8.44
N VAL A 256 -35.01 -6.35 9.47
CA VAL A 256 -34.91 -7.78 9.74
C VAL A 256 -35.50 -8.09 11.12
N ALA A 257 -36.61 -8.77 11.13
CA ALA A 257 -37.37 -9.11 12.34
C ALA A 257 -36.46 -9.68 13.45
N GLY A 258 -36.24 -8.88 14.50
CA GLY A 258 -35.67 -9.33 15.76
C GLY A 258 -34.14 -9.29 15.90
N VAL A 259 -33.40 -8.75 14.94
CA VAL A 259 -31.97 -8.52 15.04
C VAL A 259 -31.68 -7.05 14.74
N ASP A 260 -31.17 -6.33 15.74
CA ASP A 260 -30.63 -4.96 15.54
C ASP A 260 -29.36 -5.03 14.69
N LEU A 261 -29.47 -4.89 13.37
CA LEU A 261 -28.33 -4.79 12.48
C LEU A 261 -27.94 -3.33 12.35
N GLU A 262 -26.69 -3.05 12.72
CA GLU A 262 -26.10 -1.72 12.54
C GLU A 262 -25.51 -1.61 11.12
N LYS A 263 -25.76 -0.48 10.46
CA LYS A 263 -25.21 -0.17 9.14
C LYS A 263 -24.74 1.28 9.07
N ILE A 264 -23.90 1.56 8.10
CA ILE A 264 -23.48 2.93 7.78
C ILE A 264 -24.67 3.71 7.23
N GLY A 265 -24.87 4.90 7.77
CA GLY A 265 -25.84 5.89 7.34
C GLY A 265 -25.21 7.26 7.17
N PHE A 266 -25.99 8.23 6.66
CA PHE A 266 -25.50 9.55 6.32
C PHE A 266 -26.42 10.64 6.88
N GLU A 267 -25.82 11.63 7.54
CA GLU A 267 -26.45 12.87 7.95
C GLU A 267 -25.89 14.00 7.10
N PHE A 268 -26.77 14.81 6.52
CA PHE A 268 -26.39 15.96 5.71
C PHE A 268 -26.46 17.20 6.60
N VAL A 269 -25.32 17.89 6.76
CA VAL A 269 -25.16 19.04 7.64
C VAL A 269 -24.83 20.28 6.83
N GLU A 270 -25.29 21.45 7.28
CA GLU A 270 -25.11 22.69 6.55
C GLU A 270 -23.65 23.21 6.61
N GLU A 271 -22.94 22.92 7.72
CA GLU A 271 -21.56 23.34 7.93
C GLU A 271 -20.70 22.18 8.48
N PRO A 272 -19.40 22.11 8.12
CA PRO A 272 -18.49 21.12 8.67
C PRO A 272 -18.26 21.39 10.17
N VAL A 273 -18.45 20.36 10.98
CA VAL A 273 -18.40 20.45 12.46
C VAL A 273 -16.97 20.59 12.98
N THR A 274 -15.97 20.16 12.21
CA THR A 274 -14.56 20.21 12.62
C THR A 274 -13.68 20.80 11.53
N PRO A 275 -13.02 21.96 11.76
CA PRO A 275 -12.04 22.48 10.82
C PRO A 275 -10.87 21.52 10.70
N ARG A 276 -10.43 21.22 9.50
CA ARG A 276 -9.24 20.40 9.27
C ARG A 276 -7.98 21.14 9.68
N PRO A 277 -7.02 20.44 10.33
CA PRO A 277 -5.67 20.97 10.47
C PRO A 277 -5.04 21.21 9.09
N GLU A 278 -4.43 22.35 8.89
CA GLU A 278 -3.83 22.79 7.60
C GLU A 278 -2.72 21.86 7.06
N ASN A 279 -2.27 20.87 7.83
CA ASN A 279 -1.11 20.02 7.52
C ASN A 279 -1.43 18.59 7.10
N LEU A 280 -2.68 18.24 6.85
CA LEU A 280 -3.03 16.91 6.33
C LEU A 280 -2.84 16.85 4.80
N PRO A 281 -2.28 15.76 4.24
CA PRO A 281 -2.16 15.60 2.80
C PRO A 281 -3.56 15.59 2.18
N GLY A 282 -3.86 16.59 1.35
CA GLY A 282 -5.16 16.81 0.71
C GLY A 282 -5.71 18.23 0.90
N GLY A 283 -5.18 19.02 1.82
CA GLY A 283 -5.51 20.43 1.94
C GLY A 283 -4.88 21.23 0.79
N ALA A 284 -5.69 21.64 -0.20
CA ALA A 284 -5.23 22.57 -1.21
C ALA A 284 -4.69 23.83 -0.51
N ARG A 285 -3.38 24.07 -0.61
CA ARG A 285 -2.78 25.35 -0.21
C ARG A 285 -3.50 26.46 -0.97
N LYS A 286 -4.36 27.20 -0.32
CA LYS A 286 -4.82 28.49 -0.82
C LYS A 286 -3.58 29.34 -1.05
N ARG A 287 -3.23 29.58 -2.31
CA ARG A 287 -2.19 30.55 -2.66
C ARG A 287 -2.60 31.88 -2.06
N LYS A 288 -1.82 32.40 -1.13
CA LYS A 288 -1.92 33.79 -0.70
C LYS A 288 -1.75 34.65 -1.95
N PRO A 289 -2.63 35.66 -2.20
CA PRO A 289 -2.43 36.59 -3.28
C PRO A 289 -1.09 37.29 -3.06
N LYS A 290 -0.26 37.37 -4.11
CA LYS A 290 0.99 38.11 -4.07
C LYS A 290 0.66 39.59 -3.83
N PRO A 291 1.34 40.30 -2.92
CA PRO A 291 1.24 41.74 -2.81
C PRO A 291 1.97 42.34 -4.01
N GLY A 292 1.24 42.92 -4.97
CA GLY A 292 1.90 43.60 -6.06
C GLY A 292 1.14 43.90 -7.35
N ASP A 293 -0.17 43.76 -7.41
CA ASP A 293 -0.91 44.34 -8.55
C ASP A 293 -1.67 45.61 -8.10
N GLY A 294 -0.88 46.66 -7.90
CA GLY A 294 -1.35 48.02 -7.75
C GLY A 294 -1.79 48.58 -9.08
N ILE A 295 -3.04 48.92 -9.13
CA ILE A 295 -3.69 49.65 -10.21
C ILE A 295 -2.96 51.00 -10.41
N SER A 296 -2.31 51.17 -11.54
CA SER A 296 -1.95 52.52 -12.05
C SER A 296 -3.19 53.19 -12.60
N LYS A 297 -3.68 54.19 -11.90
CA LYS A 297 -4.54 55.21 -12.47
C LYS A 297 -3.64 56.26 -13.09
N GLU A 298 -3.77 56.47 -14.35
CA GLU A 298 -3.33 57.69 -15.02
C GLU A 298 -4.44 58.74 -14.99
N PRO A 299 -4.03 60.06 -15.04
CA PRO A 299 -4.93 61.17 -15.08
C PRO A 299 -5.54 61.41 -16.47
#